data_6a08a11094aeaf549d93ac37873503fa
#
_entry.id   6a08a11094aeaf549d93ac37873503fa
#
_cell.length_a   1.000
_cell.length_b   1.000
_cell.length_c   1.000
_cell.angle_alpha   90.00
_cell.angle_beta   90.00
_cell.angle_gamma   90.00
#
_symmetry.space_group_name_H-M   'P 1'
#
loop_
_entity.id
_entity.type
_entity.pdbx_description
1 polymer ?
#
loop_
_entity_poly.entity_id
_entity_poly.type
_entity_poly.pdbx_seq_one_letter_code
_entity_poly.pdbx_strand_id
1 'polypeptide(L)'
;MFTGVQFTHFIQANPALAVFLTVALGFLLGKLRIRSFSLGTVTSVLLVGVVVGQLRIEIPEPAKTLFFLMFLFAVGYAVGPQFFRGLKKDGLPQVAFAVVVCLLCLGSVWLFSWLMGYTLSQAAGLLAGSQTMSAVLGVATDTIRELPGGAETDLSSMPVCYAVTYIFGTAGSAWVLSSIGPRLLGGVAKVKQSARDLEQKMGEDLSLKAGFDPAAREIVFRVFSADNEWFEGGRTVHEFETVMQRDGKRIFVERLCQQGKIVDEVTPRTVIRPGDQLVVSGRREYVISEEKWIGAEVSDTTLTNFAVQVLPVVVNRKGAAGERIGKVLSAKFMHGVNIRSIVRAGVKIPVRSGAKLDAGDRIELVGLPQDVRRAAAQLGFSDPVKTESSVPLLGLGICLGGLIFGWMLVAKIGAIPLSLTVSGGVLLAGLFCGWARSRRPTLGGIPEQTVWFMNNMGLNTFIAIVGISTGPSFVAGFQQVGWSLFLVGAGATTLPLVLGVLIGRYLFRFNDALTLSLIHI
;
A
#
# COMPACT_ATOMS: atom_id res chain seq x y z
N MET A 1 -0.94 25.33 -42.33
CA MET A 1 -1.28 25.89 -41.00
C MET A 1 -2.63 25.31 -40.59
N PHE A 2 -2.71 24.42 -39.62
CA PHE A 2 -3.99 23.90 -39.13
C PHE A 2 -4.75 25.07 -38.47
N THR A 3 -5.95 25.36 -38.96
CA THR A 3 -6.82 26.32 -38.30
C THR A 3 -7.37 25.74 -37.01
N GLY A 4 -7.65 26.56 -35.99
CA GLY A 4 -8.19 26.07 -34.72
C GLY A 4 -9.49 25.26 -34.88
N VAL A 5 -10.28 25.55 -35.91
CA VAL A 5 -11.51 24.82 -36.28
C VAL A 5 -11.18 23.37 -36.73
N GLN A 6 -10.17 23.19 -37.54
CA GLN A 6 -9.75 21.84 -37.99
C GLN A 6 -9.24 20.99 -36.82
N PHE A 7 -8.51 21.57 -35.87
CA PHE A 7 -8.06 20.89 -34.66
C PHE A 7 -9.26 20.47 -33.80
N THR A 8 -10.23 21.36 -33.58
CA THR A 8 -11.45 21.05 -32.80
C THR A 8 -12.22 19.89 -33.42
N HIS A 9 -12.47 19.91 -34.72
CA HIS A 9 -13.14 18.81 -35.42
C HIS A 9 -12.37 17.49 -35.34
N PHE A 10 -11.06 17.55 -35.47
CA PHE A 10 -10.23 16.36 -35.36
C PHE A 10 -10.32 15.72 -33.97
N ILE A 11 -10.25 16.53 -32.89
CA ILE A 11 -10.35 16.04 -31.50
C ILE A 11 -11.76 15.51 -31.20
N GLN A 12 -12.83 16.19 -31.71
CA GLN A 12 -14.20 15.69 -31.58
C GLN A 12 -14.42 14.34 -32.29
N ALA A 13 -13.80 14.16 -33.45
CA ALA A 13 -13.82 12.87 -34.16
C ALA A 13 -13.00 11.76 -33.49
N ASN A 14 -12.07 12.13 -32.58
CA ASN A 14 -11.19 11.20 -31.89
C ASN A 14 -11.22 11.40 -30.37
N PRO A 15 -12.34 11.07 -29.69
CA PRO A 15 -12.53 11.34 -28.26
C PRO A 15 -11.44 10.73 -27.36
N ALA A 16 -10.90 9.58 -27.75
CA ALA A 16 -9.83 8.92 -27.00
C ALA A 16 -8.57 9.80 -26.88
N LEU A 17 -8.22 10.56 -27.93
CA LEU A 17 -7.08 11.47 -27.88
C LEU A 17 -7.31 12.61 -26.89
N ALA A 18 -8.54 13.12 -26.79
CA ALA A 18 -8.93 14.13 -25.80
C ALA A 18 -8.74 13.62 -24.38
N VAL A 19 -9.09 12.36 -24.11
CA VAL A 19 -8.91 11.74 -22.80
C VAL A 19 -7.41 11.61 -22.45
N PHE A 20 -6.59 11.09 -23.36
CA PHE A 20 -5.14 10.96 -23.11
C PHE A 20 -4.48 12.33 -22.96
N LEU A 21 -4.85 13.32 -23.75
CA LEU A 21 -4.36 14.69 -23.61
C LEU A 21 -4.73 15.27 -22.25
N THR A 22 -5.97 15.08 -21.82
CA THR A 22 -6.47 15.54 -20.52
C THR A 22 -5.69 14.90 -19.37
N VAL A 23 -5.48 13.58 -19.42
CA VAL A 23 -4.69 12.87 -18.41
C VAL A 23 -3.26 13.39 -18.40
N ALA A 24 -2.60 13.49 -19.54
CA ALA A 24 -1.21 13.95 -19.64
C ALA A 24 -1.03 15.37 -19.08
N LEU A 25 -1.85 16.33 -19.53
CA LEU A 25 -1.78 17.71 -19.06
C LEU A 25 -2.16 17.82 -17.58
N GLY A 26 -3.16 17.05 -17.13
CA GLY A 26 -3.58 17.01 -15.73
C GLY A 26 -2.48 16.49 -14.81
N PHE A 27 -1.75 15.45 -15.22
CA PHE A 27 -0.60 14.95 -14.47
C PHE A 27 0.55 15.97 -14.42
N LEU A 28 0.82 16.67 -15.51
CA LEU A 28 1.84 17.72 -15.53
C LEU A 28 1.46 18.86 -14.59
N LEU A 29 0.22 19.34 -14.69
CA LEU A 29 -0.29 20.40 -13.82
C LEU A 29 -0.33 19.98 -12.34
N GLY A 30 -0.72 18.74 -12.05
CA GLY A 30 -0.78 18.20 -10.68
C GLY A 30 0.58 18.04 -10.00
N LYS A 31 1.66 17.98 -10.76
CA LYS A 31 3.04 17.97 -10.24
C LYS A 31 3.56 19.35 -9.88
N LEU A 32 2.92 20.41 -10.38
CA LEU A 32 3.32 21.77 -10.05
C LEU A 32 3.08 22.05 -8.57
N ARG A 33 4.13 22.47 -7.89
CA ARG A 33 4.07 22.90 -6.48
C ARG A 33 4.25 24.40 -6.42
N ILE A 34 3.28 25.10 -5.86
CA ILE A 34 3.35 26.52 -5.56
C ILE A 34 3.57 26.65 -4.06
N ARG A 35 4.81 26.91 -3.65
CA ARG A 35 5.27 26.85 -2.25
C ARG A 35 5.06 25.46 -1.66
N SER A 36 4.20 25.30 -0.64
CA SER A 36 3.86 24.02 0.01
C SER A 36 2.57 23.40 -0.49
N PHE A 37 1.87 24.04 -1.43
CA PHE A 37 0.58 23.60 -1.95
C PHE A 37 0.72 22.95 -3.33
N SER A 38 0.04 21.81 -3.51
CA SER A 38 -0.14 21.14 -4.81
C SER A 38 -1.61 20.78 -4.96
N LEU A 39 -2.18 21.04 -6.13
CA LEU A 39 -3.57 20.66 -6.45
C LEU A 39 -3.79 19.13 -6.45
N GLY A 40 -2.70 18.37 -6.59
CA GLY A 40 -2.78 16.93 -6.80
C GLY A 40 -3.20 16.55 -8.22
N THR A 41 -2.91 15.31 -8.60
CA THR A 41 -3.13 14.84 -9.98
C THR A 41 -4.60 14.75 -10.33
N VAL A 42 -5.43 14.24 -9.42
CA VAL A 42 -6.87 13.98 -9.66
C VAL A 42 -7.63 15.27 -9.92
N THR A 43 -7.46 16.28 -9.07
CA THR A 43 -8.12 17.60 -9.25
C THR A 43 -7.63 18.28 -10.51
N SER A 44 -6.33 18.21 -10.79
CA SER A 44 -5.76 18.82 -12.00
C SER A 44 -6.28 18.16 -13.25
N VAL A 45 -6.42 16.83 -13.27
CA VAL A 45 -7.03 16.10 -14.40
C VAL A 45 -8.48 16.50 -14.59
N LEU A 46 -9.26 16.65 -13.50
CA LEU A 46 -10.65 17.12 -13.59
C LEU A 46 -10.72 18.53 -14.22
N LEU A 47 -9.93 19.47 -13.72
CA LEU A 47 -9.94 20.87 -14.21
C LEU A 47 -9.52 20.96 -15.67
N VAL A 48 -8.46 20.24 -16.06
CA VAL A 48 -8.06 20.14 -17.48
C VAL A 48 -9.18 19.50 -18.30
N GLY A 49 -9.86 18.47 -17.77
CA GLY A 49 -11.01 17.83 -18.40
C GLY A 49 -12.15 18.81 -18.64
N VAL A 50 -12.47 19.65 -17.65
CA VAL A 50 -13.48 20.71 -17.78
C VAL A 50 -13.12 21.71 -18.89
N VAL A 51 -11.86 22.10 -19.00
CA VAL A 51 -11.38 22.99 -20.08
C VAL A 51 -11.49 22.31 -21.44
N VAL A 52 -11.00 21.09 -21.58
CA VAL A 52 -11.07 20.30 -22.82
C VAL A 52 -12.54 20.01 -23.19
N GLY A 53 -13.41 19.80 -22.21
CA GLY A 53 -14.84 19.57 -22.39
C GLY A 53 -15.58 20.74 -22.99
N GLN A 54 -15.04 21.99 -22.93
CA GLN A 54 -15.63 23.13 -23.66
C GLN A 54 -15.69 22.89 -25.18
N LEU A 55 -14.88 21.96 -25.67
CA LEU A 55 -14.92 21.52 -27.08
C LEU A 55 -16.14 20.63 -27.40
N ARG A 56 -17.01 20.35 -26.43
CA ARG A 56 -18.24 19.52 -26.58
C ARG A 56 -17.96 18.15 -27.17
N ILE A 57 -17.02 17.42 -26.52
CA ILE A 57 -16.62 16.09 -26.94
C ILE A 57 -17.50 15.05 -26.24
N GLU A 58 -18.16 14.20 -27.03
CA GLU A 58 -18.96 13.09 -26.49
C GLU A 58 -18.12 11.84 -26.29
N ILE A 59 -18.09 11.33 -25.06
CA ILE A 59 -17.37 10.10 -24.70
C ILE A 59 -18.38 9.03 -24.32
N PRO A 60 -18.33 7.83 -24.94
CA PRO A 60 -19.24 6.74 -24.62
C PRO A 60 -19.16 6.32 -23.14
N GLU A 61 -20.31 6.20 -22.48
CA GLU A 61 -20.43 5.77 -21.07
C GLU A 61 -19.68 4.46 -20.75
N PRO A 62 -19.65 3.42 -21.62
CA PRO A 62 -18.91 2.20 -21.35
C PRO A 62 -17.41 2.43 -21.10
N ALA A 63 -16.79 3.42 -21.76
CA ALA A 63 -15.39 3.74 -21.56
C ALA A 63 -15.13 4.25 -20.13
N LYS A 64 -16.01 5.14 -19.63
CA LYS A 64 -15.94 5.65 -18.24
C LYS A 64 -16.06 4.51 -17.24
N THR A 65 -17.06 3.64 -17.40
CA THR A 65 -17.33 2.52 -16.51
C THR A 65 -16.17 1.52 -16.49
N LEU A 66 -15.58 1.20 -17.65
CA LEU A 66 -14.46 0.26 -17.74
C LEU A 66 -13.27 0.69 -16.87
N PHE A 67 -12.84 1.94 -17.01
CA PHE A 67 -11.71 2.48 -16.23
C PHE A 67 -12.06 2.60 -14.75
N PHE A 68 -13.30 2.92 -14.42
CA PHE A 68 -13.75 3.00 -13.04
C PHE A 68 -13.77 1.64 -12.34
N LEU A 69 -14.29 0.58 -12.97
CA LEU A 69 -14.29 -0.77 -12.42
C LEU A 69 -12.87 -1.32 -12.26
N MET A 70 -11.99 -1.05 -13.22
CA MET A 70 -10.57 -1.41 -13.13
C MET A 70 -9.90 -0.74 -11.93
N PHE A 71 -10.16 0.54 -11.71
CA PHE A 71 -9.68 1.29 -10.55
C PHE A 71 -10.19 0.68 -9.23
N LEU A 72 -11.50 0.44 -9.12
CA LEU A 72 -12.09 -0.10 -7.88
C LEU A 72 -11.55 -1.49 -7.54
N PHE A 73 -11.40 -2.35 -8.55
CA PHE A 73 -10.78 -3.65 -8.34
C PHE A 73 -9.34 -3.53 -7.84
N ALA A 74 -8.55 -2.64 -8.45
CA ALA A 74 -7.15 -2.42 -8.05
C ALA A 74 -7.02 -1.92 -6.61
N VAL A 75 -7.86 -0.95 -6.20
CA VAL A 75 -7.92 -0.45 -4.82
C VAL A 75 -8.29 -1.58 -3.86
N GLY A 76 -9.36 -2.32 -4.17
CA GLY A 76 -9.78 -3.47 -3.36
C GLY A 76 -8.65 -4.49 -3.21
N TYR A 77 -8.02 -4.88 -4.33
CA TYR A 77 -6.94 -5.85 -4.35
C TYR A 77 -5.74 -5.42 -3.50
N ALA A 78 -5.34 -4.15 -3.58
CA ALA A 78 -4.23 -3.61 -2.80
C ALA A 78 -4.51 -3.63 -1.28
N VAL A 79 -5.73 -3.26 -0.88
CA VAL A 79 -6.13 -3.09 0.53
C VAL A 79 -6.60 -4.41 1.16
N GLY A 80 -7.01 -5.40 0.36
CA GLY A 80 -7.62 -6.64 0.83
C GLY A 80 -6.86 -7.35 1.96
N PRO A 81 -5.55 -7.59 1.86
CA PRO A 81 -4.77 -8.24 2.92
C PRO A 81 -4.80 -7.49 4.25
N GLN A 82 -4.75 -6.14 4.21
CA GLN A 82 -4.78 -5.27 5.38
C GLN A 82 -6.17 -5.24 6.01
N PHE A 83 -7.21 -5.14 5.20
CA PHE A 83 -8.60 -5.12 5.64
C PHE A 83 -8.97 -6.36 6.46
N PHE A 84 -8.76 -7.57 5.90
CA PHE A 84 -9.08 -8.81 6.61
C PHE A 84 -8.18 -9.07 7.83
N ARG A 85 -6.97 -8.49 7.86
CA ARG A 85 -6.13 -8.53 9.06
C ARG A 85 -6.66 -7.58 10.14
N GLY A 86 -7.12 -6.40 9.79
CA GLY A 86 -7.72 -5.43 10.71
C GLY A 86 -8.98 -5.95 11.40
N LEU A 87 -9.69 -6.92 10.80
CA LEU A 87 -10.84 -7.57 11.42
C LEU A 87 -10.48 -8.57 12.54
N LYS A 88 -9.20 -8.88 12.78
CA LYS A 88 -8.80 -9.69 13.93
C LYS A 88 -8.96 -8.90 15.24
N LYS A 89 -9.03 -9.63 16.39
CA LYS A 89 -9.31 -9.05 17.72
C LYS A 89 -8.52 -7.78 18.06
N ASP A 90 -7.25 -7.70 17.65
CA ASP A 90 -6.39 -6.56 17.96
C ASP A 90 -6.70 -5.31 17.11
N GLY A 91 -7.32 -5.47 15.96
CA GLY A 91 -7.72 -4.38 15.06
C GLY A 91 -9.18 -3.96 15.16
N LEU A 92 -10.02 -4.73 15.87
CA LEU A 92 -11.46 -4.47 15.95
C LEU A 92 -11.82 -3.08 16.46
N PRO A 93 -11.16 -2.52 17.50
CA PRO A 93 -11.42 -1.15 17.94
C PRO A 93 -11.10 -0.11 16.86
N GLN A 94 -10.06 -0.33 16.05
CA GLN A 94 -9.68 0.55 14.95
C GLN A 94 -10.72 0.51 13.81
N VAL A 95 -11.23 -0.68 13.49
CA VAL A 95 -12.31 -0.86 12.51
C VAL A 95 -13.59 -0.19 13.00
N ALA A 96 -13.98 -0.38 14.26
CA ALA A 96 -15.14 0.28 14.85
C ALA A 96 -15.00 1.81 14.81
N PHE A 97 -13.82 2.33 15.12
CA PHE A 97 -13.54 3.76 15.02
C PHE A 97 -13.63 4.26 13.57
N ALA A 98 -13.09 3.53 12.60
CA ALA A 98 -13.19 3.89 11.19
C ALA A 98 -14.65 3.96 10.73
N VAL A 99 -15.51 3.01 11.15
CA VAL A 99 -16.95 3.05 10.87
C VAL A 99 -17.58 4.30 11.48
N VAL A 100 -17.25 4.65 12.72
CA VAL A 100 -17.74 5.87 13.37
C VAL A 100 -17.33 7.12 12.59
N VAL A 101 -16.07 7.20 12.14
CA VAL A 101 -15.59 8.34 11.32
C VAL A 101 -16.34 8.41 9.99
N CYS A 102 -16.58 7.29 9.32
CA CYS A 102 -17.38 7.25 8.08
C CYS A 102 -18.82 7.76 8.32
N LEU A 103 -19.45 7.36 9.42
CA LEU A 103 -20.79 7.84 9.78
C LEU A 103 -20.79 9.33 10.11
N LEU A 104 -19.75 9.85 10.74
CA LEU A 104 -19.59 11.29 10.98
C LEU A 104 -19.44 12.06 9.67
N CYS A 105 -18.67 11.53 8.71
CA CYS A 105 -18.53 12.13 7.36
C CYS A 105 -19.88 12.18 6.64
N LEU A 106 -20.61 11.07 6.60
CA LEU A 106 -21.94 11.01 6.01
C LEU A 106 -22.93 11.93 6.73
N GLY A 107 -22.94 11.92 8.05
CA GLY A 107 -23.82 12.75 8.86
C GLY A 107 -23.54 14.24 8.68
N SER A 108 -22.27 14.66 8.59
CA SER A 108 -21.90 16.04 8.33
C SER A 108 -22.39 16.52 6.96
N VAL A 109 -22.18 15.72 5.93
CA VAL A 109 -22.64 16.03 4.57
C VAL A 109 -24.16 16.06 4.49
N TRP A 110 -24.85 15.10 5.11
CA TRP A 110 -26.30 15.10 5.21
C TRP A 110 -26.83 16.36 5.91
N LEU A 111 -26.24 16.75 7.06
CA LEU A 111 -26.62 17.93 7.82
C LEU A 111 -26.47 19.21 6.99
N PHE A 112 -25.32 19.42 6.38
CA PHE A 112 -25.07 20.61 5.57
C PHE A 112 -25.90 20.65 4.30
N SER A 113 -26.13 19.51 3.65
CA SER A 113 -26.98 19.42 2.46
C SER A 113 -28.44 19.72 2.80
N TRP A 114 -28.92 19.23 3.94
CA TRP A 114 -30.27 19.55 4.43
C TRP A 114 -30.43 21.04 4.75
N LEU A 115 -29.46 21.65 5.45
CA LEU A 115 -29.48 23.07 5.79
C LEU A 115 -29.48 23.98 4.55
N MET A 116 -28.80 23.57 3.48
CA MET A 116 -28.66 24.37 2.25
C MET A 116 -29.67 24.00 1.17
N GLY A 117 -30.47 22.97 1.38
CA GLY A 117 -31.42 22.47 0.36
C GLY A 117 -30.73 21.86 -0.86
N TYR A 118 -29.56 21.26 -0.70
CA TYR A 118 -28.83 20.67 -1.81
C TYR A 118 -29.53 19.43 -2.37
N THR A 119 -29.46 19.25 -3.67
CA THR A 119 -29.94 18.05 -4.35
C THR A 119 -29.06 16.85 -4.01
N LEU A 120 -29.56 15.64 -4.28
CA LEU A 120 -28.80 14.40 -4.03
C LEU A 120 -27.48 14.37 -4.81
N SER A 121 -27.48 14.89 -6.04
CA SER A 121 -26.29 15.05 -6.88
C SER A 121 -25.25 15.99 -6.24
N GLN A 122 -25.70 17.14 -5.75
CA GLN A 122 -24.85 18.12 -5.07
C GLN A 122 -24.29 17.56 -3.76
N ALA A 123 -25.12 16.86 -2.98
CA ALA A 123 -24.70 16.20 -1.73
C ALA A 123 -23.63 15.12 -1.98
N ALA A 124 -23.79 14.31 -3.03
CA ALA A 124 -22.81 13.31 -3.43
C ALA A 124 -21.47 13.96 -3.86
N GLY A 125 -21.53 15.06 -4.63
CA GLY A 125 -20.34 15.83 -4.99
C GLY A 125 -19.66 16.47 -3.76
N LEU A 126 -20.43 17.00 -2.82
CA LEU A 126 -19.95 17.53 -1.55
C LEU A 126 -19.23 16.43 -0.73
N LEU A 127 -19.83 15.23 -0.64
CA LEU A 127 -19.21 14.09 0.05
C LEU A 127 -17.87 13.72 -0.59
N ALA A 128 -17.87 13.54 -1.91
CA ALA A 128 -16.69 13.16 -2.66
C ALA A 128 -15.54 14.16 -2.49
N GLY A 129 -15.85 15.46 -2.55
CA GLY A 129 -14.84 16.52 -2.47
C GLY A 129 -14.37 16.79 -1.04
N SER A 130 -15.29 16.99 -0.10
CA SER A 130 -14.94 17.31 1.31
C SER A 130 -14.14 16.18 1.98
N GLN A 131 -14.39 14.93 1.60
CA GLN A 131 -13.65 13.76 2.11
C GLN A 131 -12.52 13.30 1.18
N THR A 132 -12.25 14.02 0.10
CA THR A 132 -11.19 13.70 -0.88
C THR A 132 -11.30 12.30 -1.47
N MET A 133 -12.51 11.80 -1.62
CA MET A 133 -12.79 10.43 -2.06
C MET A 133 -13.44 10.41 -3.45
N SER A 134 -12.61 10.49 -4.48
CA SER A 134 -13.04 10.53 -5.89
C SER A 134 -13.87 9.30 -6.32
N ALA A 135 -13.68 8.16 -5.66
CA ALA A 135 -14.46 6.95 -5.93
C ALA A 135 -15.97 7.14 -5.68
N VAL A 136 -16.34 8.05 -4.78
CA VAL A 136 -17.76 8.36 -4.50
C VAL A 136 -18.48 8.87 -5.72
N LEU A 137 -17.82 9.60 -6.64
CA LEU A 137 -18.45 10.10 -7.86
C LEU A 137 -19.05 8.97 -8.70
N GLY A 138 -18.30 7.90 -8.92
CA GLY A 138 -18.79 6.77 -9.69
C GLY A 138 -19.86 5.96 -8.93
N VAL A 139 -19.56 5.59 -7.67
CA VAL A 139 -20.49 4.82 -6.84
C VAL A 139 -21.82 5.57 -6.65
N ALA A 140 -21.78 6.87 -6.37
CA ALA A 140 -22.99 7.68 -6.23
C ALA A 140 -23.76 7.82 -7.55
N THR A 141 -23.06 7.96 -8.69
CA THR A 141 -23.70 7.98 -10.01
C THR A 141 -24.49 6.69 -10.25
N ASP A 142 -23.87 5.54 -10.02
CA ASP A 142 -24.52 4.23 -10.20
C ASP A 142 -25.73 4.09 -9.24
N THR A 143 -25.51 4.43 -7.95
CA THR A 143 -26.57 4.34 -6.92
C THR A 143 -27.75 5.27 -7.22
N ILE A 144 -27.50 6.52 -7.60
CA ILE A 144 -28.58 7.48 -7.91
C ILE A 144 -29.39 6.99 -9.09
N ARG A 145 -28.77 6.44 -10.13
CA ARG A 145 -29.46 5.91 -11.31
C ARG A 145 -30.35 4.70 -11.02
N GLU A 146 -30.03 3.92 -9.98
CA GLU A 146 -30.83 2.77 -9.55
C GLU A 146 -32.05 3.17 -8.69
N LEU A 147 -32.10 4.40 -8.18
CA LEU A 147 -33.23 4.88 -7.40
C LEU A 147 -34.46 5.14 -8.28
N PRO A 148 -35.69 5.01 -7.73
CA PRO A 148 -36.91 5.42 -8.44
C PRO A 148 -36.81 6.88 -8.90
N GLY A 149 -36.96 7.15 -10.20
CA GLY A 149 -36.75 8.47 -10.79
C GLY A 149 -35.28 8.89 -10.95
N GLY A 150 -34.34 8.05 -10.57
CA GLY A 150 -32.92 8.36 -10.63
C GLY A 150 -32.34 8.51 -12.04
N ALA A 151 -32.95 7.85 -13.03
CA ALA A 151 -32.55 7.97 -14.42
C ALA A 151 -32.73 9.39 -14.99
N GLU A 152 -33.69 10.16 -14.45
CA GLU A 152 -33.98 11.53 -14.84
C GLU A 152 -33.21 12.57 -14.01
N THR A 153 -32.46 12.12 -12.98
CA THR A 153 -31.71 13.00 -12.09
C THR A 153 -30.55 13.65 -12.85
N ASP A 154 -30.49 14.98 -12.81
CA ASP A 154 -29.34 15.71 -13.36
C ASP A 154 -28.11 15.54 -12.49
N LEU A 155 -27.12 14.83 -13.01
CA LEU A 155 -25.85 14.57 -12.35
C LEU A 155 -24.76 15.60 -12.68
N SER A 156 -25.05 16.60 -13.50
CA SER A 156 -24.04 17.58 -13.96
C SER A 156 -23.45 18.43 -12.84
N SER A 157 -24.20 18.68 -11.75
CA SER A 157 -23.76 19.46 -10.60
C SER A 157 -22.79 18.68 -9.66
N MET A 158 -22.79 17.34 -9.70
CA MET A 158 -21.95 16.51 -8.82
C MET A 158 -20.44 16.78 -8.98
N PRO A 159 -19.85 16.78 -10.22
CA PRO A 159 -18.44 17.08 -10.41
C PRO A 159 -18.07 18.53 -10.08
N VAL A 160 -18.99 19.47 -10.22
CA VAL A 160 -18.80 20.87 -9.82
C VAL A 160 -18.63 20.94 -8.30
N CYS A 161 -19.56 20.36 -7.55
CA CYS A 161 -19.50 20.30 -6.09
C CYS A 161 -18.23 19.58 -5.60
N TYR A 162 -17.87 18.50 -6.26
CA TYR A 162 -16.61 17.79 -5.99
C TYR A 162 -15.39 18.70 -6.17
N ALA A 163 -15.23 19.34 -7.32
CA ALA A 163 -14.05 20.15 -7.63
C ALA A 163 -13.83 21.30 -6.64
N VAL A 164 -14.91 22.02 -6.29
CA VAL A 164 -14.85 23.16 -5.37
C VAL A 164 -14.52 22.72 -3.96
N THR A 165 -15.18 21.68 -3.46
CA THR A 165 -15.01 21.23 -2.07
C THR A 165 -13.74 20.42 -1.87
N TYR A 166 -13.19 19.80 -2.92
CA TYR A 166 -11.93 19.06 -2.86
C TYR A 166 -10.73 19.92 -2.50
N ILE A 167 -10.72 21.19 -2.93
CA ILE A 167 -9.64 22.13 -2.60
C ILE A 167 -9.54 22.29 -1.08
N PHE A 168 -10.67 22.51 -0.42
CA PHE A 168 -10.69 22.61 1.04
C PHE A 168 -10.53 21.22 1.68
N GLY A 169 -11.13 20.18 1.14
CA GLY A 169 -10.96 18.81 1.59
C GLY A 169 -9.48 18.42 1.73
N THR A 170 -8.64 18.83 0.77
CA THR A 170 -7.20 18.56 0.80
C THR A 170 -6.43 19.53 1.71
N ALA A 171 -6.54 20.83 1.46
CA ALA A 171 -5.77 21.84 2.18
C ALA A 171 -6.29 22.02 3.62
N GLY A 172 -7.61 22.02 3.78
CA GLY A 172 -8.27 22.21 5.07
C GLY A 172 -8.07 21.01 6.01
N SER A 173 -8.17 19.78 5.50
CA SER A 173 -7.90 18.59 6.33
C SER A 173 -6.46 18.57 6.82
N ALA A 174 -5.49 18.86 5.94
CA ALA A 174 -4.09 18.96 6.33
C ALA A 174 -3.87 20.05 7.40
N TRP A 175 -4.52 21.21 7.26
CA TRP A 175 -4.45 22.29 8.24
C TRP A 175 -5.12 21.92 9.57
N VAL A 176 -6.31 21.31 9.55
CA VAL A 176 -7.02 20.85 10.76
C VAL A 176 -6.18 19.82 11.50
N LEU A 177 -5.67 18.81 10.81
CA LEU A 177 -4.89 17.73 11.43
C LEU A 177 -3.51 18.17 11.91
N SER A 178 -2.88 19.16 11.27
CA SER A 178 -1.58 19.68 11.69
C SER A 178 -1.66 20.75 12.78
N SER A 179 -2.77 21.48 12.88
CA SER A 179 -2.92 22.65 13.76
C SER A 179 -3.97 22.46 14.85
N ILE A 180 -5.21 22.15 14.50
CA ILE A 180 -6.32 21.99 15.44
C ILE A 180 -6.21 20.66 16.17
N GLY A 181 -5.98 19.56 15.46
CA GLY A 181 -5.89 18.22 16.06
C GLY A 181 -4.87 18.14 17.20
N PRO A 182 -3.60 18.53 17.01
CA PRO A 182 -2.62 18.54 18.08
C PRO A 182 -2.98 19.46 19.26
N ARG A 183 -3.63 20.61 19.01
CA ARG A 183 -4.09 21.50 20.09
C ARG A 183 -5.15 20.83 20.97
N LEU A 184 -6.10 20.12 20.35
CA LEU A 184 -7.14 19.35 21.07
C LEU A 184 -6.55 18.19 21.88
N LEU A 185 -5.38 17.67 21.46
CA LEU A 185 -4.68 16.57 22.12
C LEU A 185 -3.65 17.01 23.17
N GLY A 186 -3.51 18.31 23.41
CA GLY A 186 -2.61 18.86 24.43
C GLY A 186 -1.28 19.36 23.89
N GLY A 187 -1.20 19.63 22.59
CA GLY A 187 -0.07 20.28 21.91
C GLY A 187 0.80 19.36 21.07
N VAL A 188 1.51 19.96 20.11
CA VAL A 188 2.39 19.23 19.17
C VAL A 188 3.49 18.44 19.89
N ALA A 189 4.04 18.99 20.97
CA ALA A 189 5.09 18.34 21.75
C ALA A 189 4.62 17.01 22.34
N LYS A 190 3.41 16.99 22.89
CA LYS A 190 2.79 15.80 23.49
C LYS A 190 2.50 14.74 22.43
N VAL A 191 1.96 15.12 21.26
CA VAL A 191 1.70 14.20 20.16
C VAL A 191 3.02 13.59 19.63
N LYS A 192 4.09 14.41 19.50
CA LYS A 192 5.41 13.91 19.13
C LYS A 192 5.99 12.92 20.15
N GLN A 193 5.81 13.19 21.43
CA GLN A 193 6.26 12.29 22.49
C GLN A 193 5.47 10.97 22.43
N SER A 194 4.14 11.06 22.30
CA SER A 194 3.25 9.92 22.13
C SER A 194 3.60 9.06 20.91
N ALA A 195 4.02 9.68 19.80
CA ALA A 195 4.53 8.97 18.64
C ALA A 195 5.84 8.24 18.97
N ARG A 196 6.81 8.91 19.60
CA ARG A 196 8.08 8.28 20.00
C ARG A 196 7.88 7.11 20.96
N ASP A 197 6.98 7.25 21.92
CA ASP A 197 6.67 6.18 22.89
C ASP A 197 6.04 4.97 22.16
N LEU A 198 5.22 5.22 21.14
CA LEU A 198 4.64 4.17 20.31
C LEU A 198 5.71 3.47 19.46
N GLU A 199 6.59 4.26 18.86
CA GLU A 199 7.73 3.81 18.08
C GLU A 199 8.69 2.96 18.94
N GLN A 200 9.02 3.40 20.15
CA GLN A 200 9.83 2.63 21.11
C GLN A 200 9.17 1.30 21.51
N LYS A 201 7.85 1.30 21.75
CA LYS A 201 7.10 0.07 22.05
C LYS A 201 7.06 -0.88 20.84
N MET A 202 7.01 -0.37 19.64
CA MET A 202 7.09 -1.15 18.40
C MET A 202 8.52 -1.60 18.09
N GLY A 203 9.48 -1.11 18.85
CA GLY A 203 10.89 -1.49 18.77
C GLY A 203 11.61 -0.88 17.58
N GLU A 204 11.55 0.43 17.45
CA GLU A 204 12.23 1.11 16.36
C GLU A 204 13.74 1.04 16.40
N ASP A 205 14.23 0.71 15.20
CA ASP A 205 15.45 1.26 14.66
C ASP A 205 15.07 2.00 13.38
N LEU A 206 15.43 3.29 13.36
CA LEU A 206 15.48 4.17 12.19
C LEU A 206 14.44 3.90 11.10
N SER A 207 13.42 4.74 11.06
CA SER A 207 12.53 4.90 9.90
C SER A 207 13.34 5.37 8.70
N LEU A 208 13.85 4.43 7.93
CA LEU A 208 14.46 4.74 6.64
C LEU A 208 13.34 5.05 5.65
N LYS A 209 13.51 6.15 4.92
CA LYS A 209 12.64 6.50 3.80
C LYS A 209 12.57 5.34 2.82
N ALA A 210 11.43 5.17 2.15
CA ALA A 210 11.27 4.15 1.12
C ALA A 210 12.45 4.18 0.12
N GLY A 211 13.10 3.04 -0.07
CA GLY A 211 14.28 2.90 -0.93
C GLY A 211 15.63 2.89 -0.20
N PHE A 212 15.66 3.07 1.13
CA PHE A 212 16.87 2.96 1.93
C PHE A 212 16.77 1.76 2.87
N ASP A 213 17.78 0.89 2.86
CA ASP A 213 17.98 -0.17 3.85
C ASP A 213 19.16 0.20 4.75
N PRO A 214 19.12 -0.08 6.07
CA PRO A 214 20.28 0.10 6.93
C PRO A 214 21.44 -0.75 6.44
N ALA A 215 22.60 -0.16 6.22
CA ALA A 215 23.80 -0.89 5.81
C ALA A 215 24.16 -2.03 6.78
N ALA A 216 23.84 -1.86 8.07
CA ALA A 216 24.05 -2.86 9.10
C ALA A 216 23.19 -4.14 8.95
N ARG A 217 22.12 -4.12 8.14
CA ARG A 217 21.24 -5.29 7.92
C ARG A 217 21.54 -6.03 6.63
N GLU A 218 22.52 -5.58 5.88
CA GLU A 218 22.95 -6.24 4.65
C GLU A 218 23.57 -7.60 4.99
N ILE A 219 23.19 -8.63 4.23
CA ILE A 219 23.84 -9.94 4.31
C ILE A 219 25.04 -9.87 3.38
N VAL A 220 26.22 -10.07 3.94
CA VAL A 220 27.47 -10.05 3.20
C VAL A 220 28.15 -11.40 3.21
N PHE A 221 28.96 -11.63 2.20
CA PHE A 221 29.85 -12.78 2.06
C PHE A 221 31.28 -12.23 2.04
N ARG A 222 32.12 -12.67 2.98
CA ARG A 222 33.49 -12.22 3.13
C ARG A 222 34.43 -13.40 3.29
N VAL A 223 35.66 -13.22 2.86
CA VAL A 223 36.71 -14.24 2.98
C VAL A 223 37.68 -13.83 4.09
N PHE A 224 37.93 -14.74 5.02
CA PHE A 224 38.89 -14.52 6.08
C PHE A 224 39.88 -15.67 6.10
N SER A 225 41.14 -15.38 6.49
CA SER A 225 42.13 -16.41 6.83
C SER A 225 41.89 -16.90 8.27
N ALA A 226 41.96 -18.19 8.50
CA ALA A 226 41.83 -18.78 9.84
C ALA A 226 43.12 -18.60 10.63
N ASP A 227 43.40 -17.40 11.09
CA ASP A 227 44.69 -17.05 11.72
C ASP A 227 44.64 -17.07 13.25
N ASN A 228 43.45 -17.22 13.86
CA ASN A 228 43.31 -17.24 15.31
C ASN A 228 43.84 -18.57 15.90
N GLU A 229 44.52 -18.49 17.05
CA GLU A 229 45.00 -19.64 17.81
C GLU A 229 43.88 -20.65 18.14
N TRP A 230 42.62 -20.21 18.17
CA TRP A 230 41.47 -21.09 18.38
C TRP A 230 41.36 -22.19 17.33
N PHE A 231 41.88 -22.00 16.13
CA PHE A 231 41.91 -23.01 15.08
C PHE A 231 43.05 -24.03 15.20
N GLU A 232 43.97 -23.82 16.14
CA GLU A 232 45.05 -24.77 16.41
C GLU A 232 44.49 -26.15 16.78
N GLY A 233 45.07 -27.19 16.20
CA GLY A 233 44.61 -28.56 16.37
C GLY A 233 43.43 -28.96 15.48
N GLY A 234 42.89 -28.03 14.68
CA GLY A 234 41.74 -28.23 13.81
C GLY A 234 40.41 -28.10 14.55
N ARG A 235 39.51 -27.32 14.02
CA ARG A 235 38.16 -27.15 14.56
C ARG A 235 37.11 -27.44 13.50
N THR A 236 36.02 -28.04 13.89
CA THR A 236 34.91 -28.29 12.94
C THR A 236 34.13 -27.02 12.65
N VAL A 237 33.54 -26.95 11.47
CA VAL A 237 32.62 -25.88 11.10
C VAL A 237 31.48 -25.75 12.11
N HIS A 238 30.98 -26.88 12.63
CA HIS A 238 29.93 -26.87 13.65
C HIS A 238 30.40 -26.20 14.96
N GLU A 239 31.63 -26.44 15.41
CA GLU A 239 32.16 -25.77 16.59
C GLU A 239 32.29 -24.27 16.36
N PHE A 240 32.81 -23.86 15.21
CA PHE A 240 32.93 -22.44 14.82
C PHE A 240 31.56 -21.74 14.83
N GLU A 241 30.59 -22.29 14.11
CA GLU A 241 29.24 -21.71 14.03
C GLU A 241 28.55 -21.71 15.40
N THR A 242 28.80 -22.70 16.25
CA THR A 242 28.27 -22.76 17.62
C THR A 242 28.83 -21.65 18.50
N VAL A 243 30.12 -21.35 18.40
CA VAL A 243 30.73 -20.22 19.11
C VAL A 243 30.10 -18.90 18.67
N MET A 244 29.98 -18.66 17.36
CA MET A 244 29.35 -17.47 16.84
C MET A 244 27.89 -17.34 17.29
N GLN A 245 27.16 -18.44 17.34
CA GLN A 245 25.75 -18.45 17.72
C GLN A 245 25.53 -18.17 19.22
N ARG A 246 26.48 -18.53 20.11
CA ARG A 246 26.43 -18.21 21.56
C ARG A 246 26.36 -16.69 21.78
N ASP A 247 27.07 -15.91 20.96
CA ASP A 247 27.05 -14.45 21.01
C ASP A 247 25.85 -13.83 20.28
N GLY A 248 24.90 -14.65 19.85
CA GLY A 248 23.73 -14.19 19.11
C GLY A 248 24.01 -13.80 17.65
N LYS A 249 25.21 -14.04 17.18
CA LYS A 249 25.67 -13.74 15.82
C LYS A 249 25.40 -14.94 14.92
N ARG A 250 24.67 -14.72 13.81
CA ARG A 250 24.44 -15.78 12.83
C ARG A 250 25.44 -15.62 11.68
N ILE A 251 26.55 -16.34 11.82
CA ILE A 251 27.64 -16.44 10.84
C ILE A 251 27.73 -17.89 10.40
N PHE A 252 27.74 -18.14 9.10
CA PHE A 252 27.82 -19.47 8.49
C PHE A 252 29.03 -19.57 7.59
N VAL A 253 29.66 -20.76 7.54
CA VAL A 253 30.76 -21.04 6.60
C VAL A 253 30.17 -21.63 5.33
N GLU A 254 30.26 -20.87 4.25
CA GLU A 254 29.68 -21.24 2.95
C GLU A 254 30.65 -22.03 2.07
N ARG A 255 31.93 -21.68 2.13
CA ARG A 255 33.03 -22.33 1.40
C ARG A 255 34.28 -22.34 2.23
N LEU A 256 35.16 -23.28 1.92
CA LEU A 256 36.47 -23.40 2.53
C LEU A 256 37.53 -23.60 1.43
N CYS A 257 38.66 -22.91 1.56
CA CYS A 257 39.80 -23.16 0.70
C CYS A 257 40.93 -23.76 1.58
N GLN A 258 41.29 -24.99 1.30
CA GLN A 258 42.34 -25.72 2.00
C GLN A 258 43.48 -26.01 1.04
N GLN A 259 44.68 -25.56 1.38
CA GLN A 259 45.89 -25.77 0.55
C GLN A 259 45.65 -25.40 -0.95
N GLY A 260 44.93 -24.30 -1.21
CA GLY A 260 44.61 -23.81 -2.57
C GLY A 260 43.50 -24.61 -3.29
N LYS A 261 42.85 -25.57 -2.63
CA LYS A 261 41.69 -26.29 -3.19
C LYS A 261 40.39 -25.82 -2.55
N ILE A 262 39.42 -25.47 -3.39
CA ILE A 262 38.10 -25.05 -2.95
C ILE A 262 37.29 -26.28 -2.54
N VAL A 263 36.69 -26.24 -1.34
CA VAL A 263 35.73 -27.20 -0.82
C VAL A 263 34.35 -26.55 -0.91
N ASP A 264 33.58 -26.89 -1.92
CA ASP A 264 32.25 -26.33 -2.19
C ASP A 264 31.16 -26.90 -1.27
N GLU A 265 31.27 -28.18 -0.89
CA GLU A 265 30.33 -28.83 0.03
C GLU A 265 30.90 -28.83 1.45
N VAL A 266 30.68 -27.74 2.16
CA VAL A 266 31.06 -27.61 3.56
C VAL A 266 29.99 -28.31 4.42
N THR A 267 30.44 -29.26 5.24
CA THR A 267 29.58 -29.99 6.17
C THR A 267 29.88 -29.55 7.63
N PRO A 268 28.97 -29.75 8.58
CA PRO A 268 29.23 -29.45 9.99
C PRO A 268 30.47 -30.15 10.56
N ARG A 269 30.91 -31.27 9.92
CA ARG A 269 32.09 -32.05 10.31
C ARG A 269 33.38 -31.64 9.60
N THR A 270 33.29 -30.77 8.60
CA THR A 270 34.46 -30.26 7.88
C THR A 270 35.39 -29.55 8.88
N VAL A 271 36.67 -29.91 8.86
CA VAL A 271 37.67 -29.38 9.79
C VAL A 271 38.35 -28.16 9.17
N ILE A 272 38.38 -27.08 9.90
CA ILE A 272 39.10 -25.84 9.62
C ILE A 272 40.46 -25.92 10.27
N ARG A 273 41.52 -25.63 9.55
CA ARG A 273 42.90 -25.61 10.05
C ARG A 273 43.47 -24.19 9.98
N PRO A 274 44.49 -23.90 10.79
CA PRO A 274 45.19 -22.62 10.66
C PRO A 274 45.68 -22.37 9.24
N GLY A 275 45.46 -21.15 8.73
CA GLY A 275 45.81 -20.75 7.37
C GLY A 275 44.78 -21.14 6.28
N ASP A 276 43.72 -21.87 6.61
CA ASP A 276 42.62 -22.10 5.69
C ASP A 276 41.85 -20.78 5.42
N GLN A 277 41.32 -20.61 4.22
CA GLN A 277 40.48 -19.43 3.90
C GLN A 277 39.00 -19.81 3.99
N LEU A 278 38.26 -19.04 4.76
CA LEU A 278 36.84 -19.23 5.05
C LEU A 278 35.99 -18.18 4.32
N VAL A 279 35.05 -18.63 3.51
CA VAL A 279 33.96 -17.73 3.05
C VAL A 279 32.86 -17.78 4.08
N VAL A 280 32.66 -16.70 4.81
CA VAL A 280 31.61 -16.59 5.81
C VAL A 280 30.47 -15.69 5.34
N SER A 281 29.24 -16.10 5.66
CA SER A 281 28.04 -15.30 5.41
C SER A 281 27.40 -14.86 6.72
N GLY A 282 26.82 -13.68 6.71
CA GLY A 282 26.11 -13.16 7.87
C GLY A 282 25.70 -11.71 7.71
N ARG A 283 25.08 -11.14 8.74
CA ARG A 283 24.84 -9.70 8.75
C ARG A 283 26.16 -8.94 8.78
N ARG A 284 26.24 -7.89 7.97
CA ARG A 284 27.44 -7.07 7.83
C ARG A 284 28.03 -6.64 9.18
N GLU A 285 27.19 -6.21 10.12
CA GLU A 285 27.60 -5.80 11.46
C GLU A 285 28.31 -6.91 12.23
N TYR A 286 27.86 -8.17 12.07
CA TYR A 286 28.47 -9.32 12.77
C TYR A 286 29.76 -9.75 12.07
N VAL A 287 29.74 -9.84 10.74
CA VAL A 287 30.91 -10.30 9.99
C VAL A 287 32.09 -9.34 10.15
N ILE A 288 31.85 -8.01 10.11
CA ILE A 288 32.92 -7.01 10.32
C ILE A 288 33.43 -7.03 11.77
N SER A 289 32.53 -7.25 12.76
CA SER A 289 32.98 -7.27 14.17
C SER A 289 33.90 -8.46 14.50
N GLU A 290 33.82 -9.53 13.71
CA GLU A 290 34.60 -10.77 13.93
C GLU A 290 35.90 -10.84 13.12
N GLU A 291 36.19 -9.85 12.28
CA GLU A 291 37.45 -9.80 11.52
C GLU A 291 38.67 -10.03 12.39
N LYS A 292 38.76 -9.35 13.52
CA LYS A 292 39.89 -9.46 14.45
C LYS A 292 39.96 -10.81 15.16
N TRP A 293 38.83 -11.51 15.25
CA TRP A 293 38.77 -12.81 15.93
C TRP A 293 39.00 -13.97 14.96
N ILE A 294 38.48 -13.91 13.72
CA ILE A 294 38.68 -14.98 12.72
C ILE A 294 40.10 -14.91 12.16
N GLY A 295 40.52 -13.73 11.73
CA GLY A 295 41.79 -13.45 11.10
C GLY A 295 41.64 -12.37 10.01
N ALA A 296 42.68 -12.14 9.24
CA ALA A 296 42.70 -11.10 8.22
C ALA A 296 41.70 -11.35 7.10
N GLU A 297 40.98 -10.28 6.67
CA GLU A 297 40.14 -10.35 5.48
C GLU A 297 41.01 -10.54 4.23
N VAL A 298 40.66 -11.51 3.39
CA VAL A 298 41.36 -11.83 2.16
C VAL A 298 40.51 -11.38 0.95
N SER A 299 41.11 -10.61 0.07
CA SER A 299 40.44 -10.19 -1.16
C SER A 299 40.62 -11.24 -2.26
N ASP A 300 39.80 -12.30 -2.23
CA ASP A 300 39.79 -13.34 -3.26
C ASP A 300 38.41 -13.43 -3.92
N THR A 301 38.37 -12.96 -5.17
CA THR A 301 37.13 -12.96 -5.98
C THR A 301 36.76 -14.37 -6.49
N THR A 302 37.69 -15.31 -6.52
CA THR A 302 37.42 -16.68 -6.99
C THR A 302 36.63 -17.46 -5.93
N LEU A 303 36.92 -17.23 -4.65
CA LEU A 303 36.22 -17.86 -3.55
C LEU A 303 34.79 -17.33 -3.37
N THR A 304 34.56 -16.05 -3.70
CA THR A 304 33.22 -15.45 -3.60
C THR A 304 32.38 -15.61 -4.87
N ASN A 305 32.94 -16.21 -5.93
CA ASN A 305 32.22 -16.47 -7.16
C ASN A 305 31.34 -17.72 -7.06
N PHE A 306 30.18 -17.59 -6.43
CA PHE A 306 29.15 -18.63 -6.34
C PHE A 306 27.74 -18.01 -6.36
N ALA A 307 26.75 -18.82 -6.72
CA ALA A 307 25.38 -18.38 -6.81
C ALA A 307 24.74 -18.23 -5.42
N VAL A 308 24.28 -17.05 -5.09
CA VAL A 308 23.44 -16.77 -3.92
C VAL A 308 22.01 -16.60 -4.39
N GLN A 309 21.08 -17.30 -3.76
CA GLN A 309 19.67 -17.17 -4.09
C GLN A 309 18.99 -16.24 -3.10
N VAL A 310 18.24 -15.25 -3.64
CA VAL A 310 17.26 -14.47 -2.89
C VAL A 310 15.88 -15.00 -3.27
N LEU A 311 15.17 -15.62 -2.33
CA LEU A 311 13.88 -16.23 -2.59
C LEU A 311 12.81 -15.63 -1.67
N PRO A 312 11.81 -14.93 -2.23
CA PRO A 312 10.65 -14.51 -1.47
C PRO A 312 9.74 -15.72 -1.16
N VAL A 313 9.37 -15.84 0.11
CA VAL A 313 8.54 -16.94 0.63
C VAL A 313 7.38 -16.34 1.41
N VAL A 314 6.15 -16.81 1.15
CA VAL A 314 4.97 -16.47 1.93
C VAL A 314 4.80 -17.48 3.05
N VAL A 315 4.86 -17.00 4.28
CA VAL A 315 4.71 -17.82 5.48
C VAL A 315 3.29 -18.34 5.60
N ASN A 316 3.14 -19.67 5.60
CA ASN A 316 1.80 -20.26 5.67
C ASN A 316 1.80 -21.56 6.50
N ARG A 317 2.96 -22.17 6.76
CA ARG A 317 3.02 -23.40 7.55
C ARG A 317 2.82 -23.14 9.03
N LYS A 318 2.01 -24.00 9.69
CA LYS A 318 1.67 -23.89 11.13
C LYS A 318 2.90 -23.88 12.05
N GLY A 319 4.01 -24.50 11.65
CA GLY A 319 5.25 -24.53 12.42
C GLY A 319 6.08 -23.24 12.37
N ALA A 320 5.76 -22.31 11.46
CA ALA A 320 6.45 -21.02 11.34
C ALA A 320 5.52 -19.85 11.65
N ALA A 321 4.24 -19.94 11.24
CA ALA A 321 3.24 -18.92 11.50
C ALA A 321 2.85 -18.88 12.98
N GLY A 322 3.00 -17.70 13.60
CA GLY A 322 2.75 -17.47 15.03
C GLY A 322 4.00 -17.61 15.91
N GLU A 323 5.09 -18.15 15.38
CA GLU A 323 6.34 -18.32 16.12
C GLU A 323 7.19 -17.05 16.12
N ARG A 324 8.03 -16.90 17.15
CA ARG A 324 9.01 -15.81 17.21
C ARG A 324 10.10 -16.02 16.15
N ILE A 325 10.53 -14.94 15.50
CA ILE A 325 11.58 -14.99 14.47
C ILE A 325 12.86 -15.63 15.00
N GLY A 326 13.26 -15.34 16.25
CA GLY A 326 14.43 -15.96 16.87
C GLY A 326 14.33 -17.49 16.93
N LYS A 327 13.16 -18.03 17.27
CA LYS A 327 12.93 -19.49 17.30
C LYS A 327 12.96 -20.10 15.89
N VAL A 328 12.38 -19.40 14.90
CA VAL A 328 12.43 -19.84 13.51
C VAL A 328 13.86 -19.84 12.98
N LEU A 329 14.61 -18.77 13.26
CA LEU A 329 16.02 -18.66 12.87
C LEU A 329 16.92 -19.73 13.52
N SER A 330 16.60 -20.18 14.72
CA SER A 330 17.35 -21.23 15.42
C SER A 330 16.99 -22.65 14.96
N ALA A 331 16.00 -22.81 14.10
CA ALA A 331 15.59 -24.10 13.60
C ALA A 331 16.63 -24.69 12.62
N LYS A 332 16.83 -26.00 12.64
CA LYS A 332 17.81 -26.70 11.79
C LYS A 332 17.63 -26.45 10.30
N PHE A 333 16.38 -26.27 9.85
CA PHE A 333 16.08 -25.98 8.44
C PHE A 333 16.51 -24.57 7.98
N MET A 334 16.81 -23.66 8.92
CA MET A 334 17.32 -22.32 8.67
C MET A 334 18.85 -22.22 8.70
N HIS A 335 19.56 -23.35 8.79
CA HIS A 335 21.02 -23.35 8.69
C HIS A 335 21.46 -22.86 7.29
N GLY A 336 22.44 -21.97 7.23
CA GLY A 336 22.92 -21.34 5.99
C GLY A 336 21.94 -20.32 5.37
N VAL A 337 20.83 -20.00 6.07
CA VAL A 337 19.81 -19.08 5.52
C VAL A 337 19.58 -17.90 6.44
N ASN A 338 19.61 -16.71 5.85
CA ASN A 338 19.30 -15.46 6.53
C ASN A 338 17.97 -14.86 6.02
N ILE A 339 17.27 -14.12 6.89
CA ILE A 339 16.08 -13.33 6.49
C ILE A 339 16.56 -11.89 6.23
N ARG A 340 16.48 -11.48 4.97
CA ARG A 340 16.82 -10.13 4.50
C ARG A 340 15.75 -9.11 4.84
N SER A 341 14.50 -9.44 4.56
CA SER A 341 13.38 -8.56 4.81
C SER A 341 12.10 -9.34 5.13
N ILE A 342 11.17 -8.67 5.82
CA ILE A 342 9.82 -9.17 6.08
C ILE A 342 8.85 -8.09 5.65
N VAL A 343 7.91 -8.44 4.77
CA VAL A 343 6.84 -7.56 4.33
C VAL A 343 5.52 -8.13 4.84
N ARG A 344 4.83 -7.36 5.65
CA ARG A 344 3.54 -7.69 6.25
C ARG A 344 2.47 -6.76 5.70
N ALA A 345 1.53 -7.32 4.93
CA ALA A 345 0.45 -6.56 4.30
C ALA A 345 0.95 -5.28 3.55
N GLY A 346 2.04 -5.43 2.80
CA GLY A 346 2.66 -4.32 2.05
C GLY A 346 3.59 -3.42 2.87
N VAL A 347 3.67 -3.60 4.19
CA VAL A 347 4.55 -2.82 5.06
C VAL A 347 5.78 -3.62 5.43
N LYS A 348 6.97 -3.06 5.22
CA LYS A 348 8.24 -3.66 5.64
C LYS A 348 8.35 -3.57 7.16
N ILE A 349 8.52 -4.71 7.83
CA ILE A 349 8.69 -4.79 9.28
C ILE A 349 10.12 -5.21 9.66
N PRO A 350 10.63 -4.76 10.81
CA PRO A 350 11.99 -5.10 11.25
C PRO A 350 12.16 -6.59 11.52
N VAL A 351 13.28 -7.17 11.09
CA VAL A 351 13.66 -8.55 11.40
C VAL A 351 14.29 -8.60 12.80
N ARG A 352 13.46 -8.85 13.83
CA ARG A 352 13.89 -8.94 15.24
C ARG A 352 13.58 -10.30 15.82
N SER A 353 14.44 -10.82 16.66
CA SER A 353 14.28 -12.14 17.29
C SER A 353 12.99 -12.26 18.11
N GLY A 354 12.54 -11.17 18.74
CA GLY A 354 11.30 -11.13 19.54
C GLY A 354 10.02 -10.98 18.74
N ALA A 355 10.09 -10.52 17.48
CA ALA A 355 8.92 -10.36 16.64
C ALA A 355 8.36 -11.72 16.20
N LYS A 356 7.03 -11.81 16.04
CA LYS A 356 6.35 -13.02 15.54
C LYS A 356 6.19 -12.97 14.05
N LEU A 357 6.35 -14.11 13.38
CA LEU A 357 5.94 -14.29 11.99
C LEU A 357 4.46 -14.60 11.93
N ASP A 358 3.71 -13.88 11.10
CA ASP A 358 2.29 -14.15 10.88
C ASP A 358 2.08 -14.92 9.57
N ALA A 359 0.99 -15.68 9.52
CA ALA A 359 0.56 -16.29 8.26
C ALA A 359 0.24 -15.19 7.24
N GLY A 360 0.85 -15.29 6.04
CA GLY A 360 0.76 -14.29 4.98
C GLY A 360 1.89 -13.25 4.99
N ASP A 361 2.83 -13.30 5.94
CA ASP A 361 4.05 -12.51 5.85
C ASP A 361 4.89 -12.98 4.65
N ARG A 362 5.39 -12.05 3.87
CA ARG A 362 6.34 -12.30 2.79
C ARG A 362 7.75 -12.03 3.33
N ILE A 363 8.57 -13.06 3.37
CA ILE A 363 9.95 -13.00 3.84
C ILE A 363 10.91 -13.23 2.68
N GLU A 364 12.01 -12.50 2.63
CA GLU A 364 13.09 -12.73 1.67
C GLU A 364 14.19 -13.54 2.33
N LEU A 365 14.36 -14.76 1.86
CA LEU A 365 15.43 -15.67 2.29
C LEU A 365 16.66 -15.47 1.42
N VAL A 366 17.84 -15.44 2.03
CA VAL A 366 19.13 -15.28 1.35
C VAL A 366 20.08 -16.37 1.84
N GLY A 367 20.74 -17.05 0.91
CA GLY A 367 21.70 -18.10 1.18
C GLY A 367 22.02 -18.94 -0.06
N LEU A 368 22.67 -20.06 0.09
CA LEU A 368 22.92 -21.00 -0.99
C LEU A 368 21.59 -21.57 -1.52
N PRO A 369 21.47 -21.85 -2.84
CA PRO A 369 20.18 -22.26 -3.45
C PRO A 369 19.55 -23.48 -2.80
N GLN A 370 20.35 -24.47 -2.40
CA GLN A 370 19.88 -25.69 -1.74
C GLN A 370 19.31 -25.41 -0.34
N ASP A 371 19.95 -24.54 0.43
CA ASP A 371 19.54 -24.20 1.80
C ASP A 371 18.31 -23.34 1.80
N VAL A 372 18.25 -22.35 0.90
CA VAL A 372 17.09 -21.49 0.71
C VAL A 372 15.85 -22.29 0.30
N ARG A 373 15.99 -23.28 -0.61
CA ARG A 373 14.88 -24.15 -1.01
C ARG A 373 14.41 -25.03 0.14
N ARG A 374 15.36 -25.59 0.94
CA ARG A 374 15.06 -26.38 2.14
C ARG A 374 14.27 -25.55 3.15
N ALA A 375 14.72 -24.35 3.44
CA ALA A 375 14.06 -23.44 4.39
C ALA A 375 12.68 -23.01 3.87
N ALA A 376 12.58 -22.65 2.59
CA ALA A 376 11.32 -22.26 1.95
C ALA A 376 10.26 -23.35 2.07
N ALA A 377 10.60 -24.60 1.84
CA ALA A 377 9.68 -25.74 1.94
C ALA A 377 9.10 -25.91 3.36
N GLN A 378 9.79 -25.49 4.41
CA GLN A 378 9.32 -25.57 5.79
C GLN A 378 8.58 -24.31 6.25
N LEU A 379 8.84 -23.16 5.64
CA LEU A 379 8.23 -21.89 6.02
C LEU A 379 6.90 -21.64 5.29
N GLY A 380 6.79 -22.06 4.02
CA GLY A 380 5.59 -21.79 3.25
C GLY A 380 5.74 -22.03 1.75
N PHE A 381 5.18 -21.12 0.97
CA PHE A 381 5.26 -21.16 -0.48
C PHE A 381 6.30 -20.18 -0.99
N SER A 382 7.17 -20.63 -1.90
CA SER A 382 7.99 -19.70 -2.66
C SER A 382 7.09 -18.84 -3.56
N ASP A 383 7.27 -17.55 -3.49
CA ASP A 383 6.55 -16.57 -4.30
C ASP A 383 7.57 -15.81 -5.16
N PRO A 384 8.09 -16.45 -6.22
CA PRO A 384 9.00 -15.76 -7.12
C PRO A 384 8.31 -14.51 -7.65
N VAL A 385 9.08 -13.44 -7.82
CA VAL A 385 8.55 -12.19 -8.39
C VAL A 385 7.99 -12.52 -9.77
N LYS A 386 6.67 -12.67 -9.85
CA LYS A 386 5.98 -12.81 -11.13
C LYS A 386 5.96 -11.45 -11.79
N THR A 387 6.52 -11.37 -12.98
CA THR A 387 6.48 -10.18 -13.83
C THR A 387 5.15 -10.07 -14.58
N GLU A 388 4.44 -11.19 -14.73
CA GLU A 388 3.19 -11.26 -15.47
C GLU A 388 1.96 -11.16 -14.58
N SER A 389 0.99 -10.38 -15.04
CA SER A 389 -0.31 -10.23 -14.37
C SER A 389 -1.22 -11.40 -14.75
N SER A 390 -1.93 -11.94 -13.75
CA SER A 390 -3.00 -12.92 -14.01
C SER A 390 -4.23 -12.21 -14.58
N VAL A 391 -4.32 -12.15 -15.91
CA VAL A 391 -5.48 -11.57 -16.62
C VAL A 391 -6.79 -12.31 -16.26
N PRO A 392 -6.82 -13.67 -16.13
CA PRO A 392 -8.02 -14.36 -15.68
C PRO A 392 -8.49 -13.92 -14.29
N LEU A 393 -7.56 -13.72 -13.33
CA LEU A 393 -7.92 -13.24 -11.99
C LEU A 393 -8.56 -11.86 -12.05
N LEU A 394 -8.02 -10.96 -12.87
CA LEU A 394 -8.55 -9.62 -13.06
C LEU A 394 -9.93 -9.66 -13.71
N GLY A 395 -10.06 -10.29 -14.88
CA GLY A 395 -11.32 -10.30 -15.64
C GLY A 395 -12.44 -11.03 -14.92
N LEU A 396 -12.17 -12.24 -14.38
CA LEU A 396 -13.14 -12.99 -13.60
C LEU A 396 -13.47 -12.29 -12.27
N GLY A 397 -12.47 -11.67 -11.62
CA GLY A 397 -12.67 -10.93 -10.39
C GLY A 397 -13.63 -9.75 -10.57
N ILE A 398 -13.46 -8.96 -11.64
CA ILE A 398 -14.37 -7.85 -11.97
C ILE A 398 -15.76 -8.39 -12.34
N CYS A 399 -15.83 -9.36 -13.26
CA CYS A 399 -17.09 -9.91 -13.75
C CYS A 399 -17.91 -10.56 -12.63
N LEU A 400 -17.32 -11.51 -11.91
CA LEU A 400 -18.00 -12.21 -10.81
C LEU A 400 -18.31 -11.28 -9.65
N GLY A 401 -17.46 -10.31 -9.37
CA GLY A 401 -17.69 -9.29 -8.34
C GLY A 401 -18.94 -8.48 -8.63
N GLY A 402 -19.05 -7.96 -9.85
CA GLY A 402 -20.25 -7.23 -10.29
C GLY A 402 -21.50 -8.09 -10.27
N LEU A 403 -21.43 -9.36 -10.73
CA LEU A 403 -22.57 -10.27 -10.74
C LEU A 403 -23.00 -10.70 -9.32
N ILE A 404 -22.08 -11.18 -8.50
CA ILE A 404 -22.42 -11.77 -7.20
C ILE A 404 -22.83 -10.69 -6.21
N PHE A 405 -22.01 -9.67 -6.05
CA PHE A 405 -22.24 -8.65 -5.01
C PHE A 405 -23.07 -7.47 -5.50
N GLY A 406 -23.01 -7.15 -6.80
CA GLY A 406 -23.76 -6.03 -7.36
C GLY A 406 -25.19 -6.38 -7.73
N TRP A 407 -25.45 -7.60 -8.24
CA TRP A 407 -26.76 -8.01 -8.73
C TRP A 407 -27.46 -9.04 -7.85
N MET A 408 -26.75 -10.07 -7.36
CA MET A 408 -27.39 -11.15 -6.59
C MET A 408 -27.64 -10.79 -5.13
N LEU A 409 -26.79 -9.97 -4.51
CA LEU A 409 -26.89 -9.55 -3.11
C LEU A 409 -27.66 -8.21 -3.01
N VAL A 410 -28.98 -8.28 -3.09
CA VAL A 410 -29.86 -7.15 -2.82
C VAL A 410 -30.58 -7.41 -1.48
N ALA A 411 -30.22 -6.63 -0.47
CA ALA A 411 -30.94 -6.60 0.80
C ALA A 411 -32.04 -5.53 0.75
N LYS A 412 -33.20 -5.80 1.34
CA LYS A 412 -34.28 -4.82 1.48
C LYS A 412 -34.41 -4.40 2.94
N ILE A 413 -34.29 -3.10 3.21
CA ILE A 413 -34.64 -2.54 4.51
C ILE A 413 -35.91 -1.69 4.31
N GLY A 414 -37.06 -2.28 4.65
CA GLY A 414 -38.37 -1.71 4.36
C GLY A 414 -38.61 -1.64 2.83
N ALA A 415 -38.96 -0.48 2.32
CA ALA A 415 -39.19 -0.24 0.89
C ALA A 415 -37.92 0.12 0.10
N ILE A 416 -36.77 0.30 0.78
CA ILE A 416 -35.52 0.74 0.16
C ILE A 416 -34.66 -0.50 -0.19
N PRO A 417 -34.35 -0.73 -1.48
CA PRO A 417 -33.40 -1.75 -1.86
C PRO A 417 -31.99 -1.27 -1.50
N LEU A 418 -31.28 -2.04 -0.65
CA LEU A 418 -29.87 -1.88 -0.40
C LEU A 418 -29.11 -2.81 -1.34
N SER A 419 -28.67 -2.29 -2.47
CA SER A 419 -27.72 -2.98 -3.34
C SER A 419 -26.33 -2.36 -3.20
N LEU A 420 -25.32 -3.21 -3.35
CA LEU A 420 -23.93 -2.75 -3.36
C LEU A 420 -23.53 -2.15 -4.71
N THR A 421 -24.43 -2.10 -5.67
CA THR A 421 -24.17 -1.77 -7.07
C THR A 421 -23.03 -2.60 -7.70
N VAL A 422 -22.91 -2.60 -9.01
CA VAL A 422 -21.79 -3.29 -9.71
C VAL A 422 -20.44 -2.78 -9.21
N SER A 423 -20.33 -1.48 -9.00
CA SER A 423 -19.10 -0.81 -8.54
C SER A 423 -18.67 -1.27 -7.15
N GLY A 424 -19.60 -1.30 -6.18
CA GLY A 424 -19.35 -1.83 -4.84
C GLY A 424 -18.98 -3.31 -4.86
N GLY A 425 -19.65 -4.08 -5.71
CA GLY A 425 -19.38 -5.50 -5.90
C GLY A 425 -17.97 -5.78 -6.41
N VAL A 426 -17.50 -5.01 -7.38
CA VAL A 426 -16.15 -5.11 -7.93
C VAL A 426 -15.08 -4.73 -6.88
N LEU A 427 -15.34 -3.72 -6.07
CA LEU A 427 -14.45 -3.34 -4.96
C LEU A 427 -14.30 -4.49 -3.95
N LEU A 428 -15.42 -5.11 -3.54
CA LEU A 428 -15.41 -6.25 -2.62
C LEU A 428 -14.71 -7.46 -3.21
N ALA A 429 -14.91 -7.75 -4.50
CA ALA A 429 -14.19 -8.81 -5.19
C ALA A 429 -12.68 -8.55 -5.20
N GLY A 430 -12.26 -7.33 -5.46
CA GLY A 430 -10.87 -6.91 -5.34
C GLY A 430 -10.31 -7.19 -3.94
N LEU A 431 -11.02 -6.75 -2.88
CA LEU A 431 -10.66 -7.03 -1.48
C LEU A 431 -10.48 -8.53 -1.22
N PHE A 432 -11.42 -9.34 -1.67
CA PHE A 432 -11.39 -10.80 -1.50
C PHE A 432 -10.23 -11.44 -2.29
N CYS A 433 -10.03 -11.06 -3.56
CA CYS A 433 -8.94 -11.58 -4.39
C CYS A 433 -7.57 -11.23 -3.81
N GLY A 434 -7.37 -9.98 -3.34
CA GLY A 434 -6.14 -9.56 -2.67
C GLY A 434 -5.87 -10.35 -1.40
N TRP A 435 -6.89 -10.54 -0.57
CA TRP A 435 -6.78 -11.37 0.62
C TRP A 435 -6.51 -12.84 0.30
N ALA A 436 -7.25 -13.44 -0.63
CA ALA A 436 -7.08 -14.83 -1.04
C ALA A 436 -5.67 -15.07 -1.58
N ARG A 437 -5.16 -14.14 -2.41
CA ARG A 437 -3.79 -14.15 -2.90
C ARG A 437 -2.76 -14.11 -1.77
N SER A 438 -2.96 -13.29 -0.75
CA SER A 438 -2.06 -13.22 0.41
C SER A 438 -2.01 -14.53 1.21
N ARG A 439 -3.07 -15.35 1.13
CA ARG A 439 -3.15 -16.66 1.77
C ARG A 439 -2.67 -17.80 0.89
N ARG A 440 -2.90 -17.70 -0.42
CA ARG A 440 -2.57 -18.73 -1.43
C ARG A 440 -1.92 -18.08 -2.65
N PRO A 441 -0.59 -17.94 -2.64
CA PRO A 441 0.16 -17.34 -3.75
C PRO A 441 -0.02 -18.03 -5.11
N THR A 442 -0.51 -19.28 -5.12
CA THR A 442 -0.78 -20.07 -6.32
C THR A 442 -2.00 -19.61 -7.12
N LEU A 443 -2.92 -18.85 -6.52
CA LEU A 443 -4.15 -18.36 -7.17
C LEU A 443 -3.92 -17.33 -8.30
N GLY A 444 -2.69 -17.12 -8.70
CA GLY A 444 -2.32 -16.06 -9.60
C GLY A 444 -2.03 -14.76 -8.82
N GLY A 445 -1.49 -13.78 -9.49
CA GLY A 445 -1.14 -12.51 -8.85
C GLY A 445 -1.13 -11.38 -9.85
N ILE A 446 -1.33 -10.18 -9.34
CA ILE A 446 -1.14 -8.94 -10.08
C ILE A 446 0.08 -8.26 -9.44
N PRO A 447 1.16 -8.00 -10.20
CA PRO A 447 2.34 -7.29 -9.71
C PRO A 447 1.98 -5.91 -9.16
N GLU A 448 2.75 -5.44 -8.19
CA GLU A 448 2.51 -4.16 -7.53
C GLU A 448 2.51 -2.99 -8.55
N GLN A 449 3.40 -3.05 -9.53
CA GLN A 449 3.48 -2.06 -10.61
C GLN A 449 2.21 -2.03 -11.46
N THR A 450 1.62 -3.19 -11.73
CA THR A 450 0.35 -3.29 -12.48
C THR A 450 -0.81 -2.77 -11.63
N VAL A 451 -0.86 -3.10 -10.33
CA VAL A 451 -1.87 -2.57 -9.42
C VAL A 451 -1.77 -1.05 -9.35
N TRP A 452 -0.55 -0.51 -9.23
CA TRP A 452 -0.30 0.93 -9.26
C TRP A 452 -0.78 1.56 -10.56
N PHE A 453 -0.47 0.96 -11.71
CA PHE A 453 -0.90 1.44 -13.02
C PHE A 453 -2.42 1.45 -13.14
N MET A 454 -3.08 0.34 -12.80
CA MET A 454 -4.54 0.22 -12.83
C MET A 454 -5.22 1.25 -11.93
N ASN A 455 -4.68 1.47 -10.72
CA ASN A 455 -5.18 2.46 -9.78
C ASN A 455 -5.05 3.88 -10.36
N ASN A 456 -3.88 4.27 -10.81
CA ASN A 456 -3.62 5.62 -11.31
C ASN A 456 -4.28 5.88 -12.66
N MET A 457 -4.11 4.98 -13.63
CA MET A 457 -4.73 5.15 -14.95
C MET A 457 -6.24 5.00 -14.90
N GLY A 458 -6.75 4.01 -14.14
CA GLY A 458 -8.18 3.81 -13.97
C GLY A 458 -8.87 5.03 -13.39
N LEU A 459 -8.39 5.53 -12.25
CA LEU A 459 -8.97 6.70 -11.59
C LEU A 459 -8.84 7.96 -12.46
N ASN A 460 -7.64 8.27 -12.94
CA ASN A 460 -7.43 9.54 -13.64
C ASN A 460 -8.09 9.57 -15.01
N THR A 461 -8.19 8.43 -15.71
CA THR A 461 -8.94 8.36 -16.96
C THR A 461 -10.45 8.50 -16.71
N PHE A 462 -10.98 7.85 -15.67
CA PHE A 462 -12.37 8.05 -15.24
C PHE A 462 -12.65 9.53 -14.94
N ILE A 463 -11.81 10.19 -14.17
CA ILE A 463 -11.96 11.60 -13.80
C ILE A 463 -11.79 12.53 -15.01
N ALA A 464 -10.89 12.22 -15.95
CA ALA A 464 -10.76 12.96 -17.20
C ALA A 464 -12.05 12.92 -18.00
N ILE A 465 -12.65 11.73 -18.15
CA ILE A 465 -13.92 11.56 -18.85
C ILE A 465 -15.04 12.34 -18.14
N VAL A 466 -15.13 12.26 -16.81
CA VAL A 466 -16.09 13.03 -16.02
C VAL A 466 -15.89 14.53 -16.26
N GLY A 467 -14.66 15.03 -16.21
CA GLY A 467 -14.34 16.44 -16.46
C GLY A 467 -14.74 16.90 -17.86
N ILE A 468 -14.40 16.12 -18.89
CA ILE A 468 -14.75 16.43 -20.28
C ILE A 468 -16.27 16.47 -20.46
N SER A 469 -16.99 15.47 -19.95
CA SER A 469 -18.45 15.38 -20.08
C SER A 469 -19.19 16.50 -19.35
N THR A 470 -18.64 17.02 -18.25
CA THR A 470 -19.26 18.09 -17.46
C THR A 470 -18.77 19.49 -17.83
N GLY A 471 -17.73 19.58 -18.67
CA GLY A 471 -17.15 20.86 -19.09
C GLY A 471 -18.18 21.91 -19.52
N PRO A 472 -19.11 21.60 -20.44
CA PRO A 472 -20.11 22.58 -20.93
C PRO A 472 -21.02 23.13 -19.83
N SER A 473 -21.40 22.32 -18.85
CA SER A 473 -22.32 22.71 -17.76
C SER A 473 -21.58 23.22 -16.50
N PHE A 474 -20.25 23.14 -16.44
CA PHE A 474 -19.48 23.45 -15.24
C PHE A 474 -19.67 24.90 -14.76
N VAL A 475 -19.59 25.87 -15.65
CA VAL A 475 -19.73 27.30 -15.31
C VAL A 475 -21.13 27.60 -14.78
N ALA A 476 -22.17 27.09 -15.45
CA ALA A 476 -23.55 27.26 -15.00
C ALA A 476 -23.81 26.61 -13.63
N GLY A 477 -23.30 25.38 -13.43
CA GLY A 477 -23.41 24.70 -12.14
C GLY A 477 -22.67 25.43 -11.00
N PHE A 478 -21.50 26.02 -11.28
CA PHE A 478 -20.78 26.84 -10.30
C PHE A 478 -21.56 28.12 -9.94
N GLN A 479 -22.20 28.78 -10.91
CA GLN A 479 -23.01 29.96 -10.67
C GLN A 479 -24.25 29.66 -9.81
N GLN A 480 -24.84 28.48 -9.94
CA GLN A 480 -26.01 28.07 -9.14
C GLN A 480 -25.68 27.84 -7.68
N VAL A 481 -24.55 27.19 -7.37
CA VAL A 481 -24.21 26.78 -6.00
C VAL A 481 -23.32 27.82 -5.30
N GLY A 482 -22.52 28.55 -6.05
CA GLY A 482 -21.77 29.73 -5.63
C GLY A 482 -20.76 29.52 -4.49
N TRP A 483 -20.48 30.62 -3.79
CA TRP A 483 -19.54 30.65 -2.67
C TRP A 483 -20.01 29.86 -1.45
N SER A 484 -21.32 29.61 -1.32
CA SER A 484 -21.87 28.79 -0.21
C SER A 484 -21.26 27.39 -0.19
N LEU A 485 -21.01 26.81 -1.37
CA LEU A 485 -20.41 25.48 -1.50
C LEU A 485 -19.00 25.40 -0.87
N PHE A 486 -18.21 26.46 -1.02
CA PHE A 486 -16.87 26.51 -0.39
C PHE A 486 -16.96 26.50 1.13
N LEU A 487 -17.85 27.31 1.73
CA LEU A 487 -18.06 27.36 3.19
C LEU A 487 -18.64 26.05 3.71
N VAL A 488 -19.61 25.50 3.00
CA VAL A 488 -20.22 24.20 3.33
C VAL A 488 -19.19 23.08 3.25
N GLY A 489 -18.36 23.08 2.20
CA GLY A 489 -17.24 22.13 2.07
C GLY A 489 -16.25 22.23 3.23
N ALA A 490 -15.94 23.45 3.67
CA ALA A 490 -15.10 23.68 4.84
C ALA A 490 -15.72 23.10 6.11
N GLY A 491 -17.02 23.32 6.34
CA GLY A 491 -17.76 22.73 7.46
C GLY A 491 -17.84 21.22 7.40
N ALA A 492 -18.20 20.67 6.24
CA ALA A 492 -18.33 19.23 6.01
C ALA A 492 -16.99 18.48 6.15
N THR A 493 -15.86 19.13 5.91
CA THR A 493 -14.51 18.58 6.17
C THR A 493 -14.13 18.71 7.63
N THR A 494 -14.30 19.88 8.23
CA THR A 494 -13.78 20.18 9.58
C THR A 494 -14.54 19.46 10.67
N LEU A 495 -15.87 19.38 10.56
CA LEU A 495 -16.73 18.82 11.61
C LEU A 495 -16.40 17.35 11.92
N PRO A 496 -16.35 16.41 10.94
CA PRO A 496 -16.02 15.02 11.22
C PRO A 496 -14.58 14.84 11.72
N LEU A 497 -13.63 15.65 11.25
CA LEU A 497 -12.24 15.59 11.72
C LEU A 497 -12.13 15.98 13.21
N VAL A 498 -12.77 17.07 13.62
CA VAL A 498 -12.77 17.53 15.03
C VAL A 498 -13.47 16.51 15.92
N LEU A 499 -14.67 16.06 15.55
CA LEU A 499 -15.41 15.04 16.31
C LEU A 499 -14.64 13.72 16.35
N GLY A 500 -14.00 13.31 15.26
CA GLY A 500 -13.16 12.13 15.21
C GLY A 500 -12.00 12.20 16.20
N VAL A 501 -11.29 13.33 16.28
CA VAL A 501 -10.20 13.53 17.29
C VAL A 501 -10.74 13.37 18.71
N LEU A 502 -11.88 13.99 19.02
CA LEU A 502 -12.48 13.91 20.37
C LEU A 502 -12.94 12.47 20.68
N ILE A 503 -13.64 11.82 19.78
CA ILE A 503 -14.14 10.46 19.96
C ILE A 503 -12.96 9.45 20.06
N GLY A 504 -11.95 9.57 19.21
CA GLY A 504 -10.77 8.69 19.27
C GLY A 504 -10.03 8.80 20.61
N ARG A 505 -9.90 10.01 21.13
CA ARG A 505 -9.24 10.25 22.42
C ARG A 505 -10.08 9.84 23.62
N TYR A 506 -11.34 10.30 23.69
CA TYR A 506 -12.14 10.17 24.92
C TYR A 506 -12.96 8.87 24.97
N LEU A 507 -13.49 8.41 23.85
CA LEU A 507 -14.31 7.19 23.79
C LEU A 507 -13.44 5.96 23.55
N PHE A 508 -12.60 5.97 22.51
CA PHE A 508 -11.74 4.83 22.17
C PHE A 508 -10.43 4.80 22.96
N ARG A 509 -10.06 5.89 23.60
CA ARG A 509 -8.82 6.03 24.39
C ARG A 509 -7.56 5.64 23.63
N PHE A 510 -7.54 5.94 22.33
CA PHE A 510 -6.37 5.69 21.49
C PHE A 510 -5.22 6.63 21.87
N ASN A 511 -4.00 6.18 21.60
CA ASN A 511 -2.82 7.03 21.63
C ASN A 511 -3.01 8.25 20.71
N ASP A 512 -2.54 9.41 21.15
CA ASP A 512 -2.76 10.69 20.46
C ASP A 512 -2.24 10.66 19.01
N ALA A 513 -1.07 10.06 18.77
CA ALA A 513 -0.51 9.90 17.43
C ALA A 513 -1.34 8.93 16.57
N LEU A 514 -1.80 7.81 17.15
CA LEU A 514 -2.65 6.84 16.49
C LEU A 514 -4.00 7.44 16.09
N THR A 515 -4.60 8.26 16.97
CA THR A 515 -5.87 8.94 16.70
C THR A 515 -5.77 9.81 15.44
N LEU A 516 -4.74 10.67 15.34
CA LEU A 516 -4.55 11.54 14.18
C LEU A 516 -4.27 10.72 12.89
N SER A 517 -3.49 9.64 13.02
CA SER A 517 -3.18 8.77 11.89
C SER A 517 -4.42 8.05 11.36
N LEU A 518 -5.26 7.49 12.23
CA LEU A 518 -6.48 6.77 11.83
C LEU A 518 -7.52 7.69 11.18
N ILE A 519 -7.63 8.93 11.62
CA ILE A 519 -8.54 9.91 11.00
C ILE A 519 -8.03 10.32 9.62
N HIS A 520 -6.73 10.47 9.45
CA HIS A 520 -6.12 10.82 8.16
C HIS A 520 -6.24 9.67 7.14
N ILE A 521 -6.09 8.44 7.58
CA ILE A 521 -6.19 7.26 6.72
C ILE A 521 -7.63 7.02 6.26
#